data_79f78e11e60a17c4bdfa82b0f79a4f0c
#
_entry.id   79f78e11e60a17c4bdfa82b0f79a4f0c
#
_cell.length_a   1.000
_cell.length_b   1.000
_cell.length_c   1.000
_cell.angle_alpha   90.00
_cell.angle_beta   90.00
_cell.angle_gamma   90.00
#
_symmetry.space_group_name_H-M   'P 1'
#
loop_
_entity.id
_entity.type
_entity.pdbx_description
1 polymer ?
#
loop_
_entity_poly.entity_id
_entity_poly.type
_entity_poly.pdbx_seq_one_letter_code
_entity_poly.pdbx_strand_id
1 'polypeptide(L)'
;LHEMRLFKDEGEISIMKKACSISAQAHIRAMKSVKPGMFEYELEAEYVHEFMKNGARECAYTPIVGSGNNSCILHYNQNDRKMENGDLVLVDAGCEYQGYASDITRTFPVNGKFSPEQKLIYEIVLDAHKNCIEMLKPGISWMDVHRQSIETITKGLIEINLLSGSLEENIEKENYSKFYMHRVGPVSYTHLTLPTSSVV
;
A
#
# COMPACT_ATOMS: atom_id res chain seq x y z
N LEU A 1 2.60 14.37 24.14
CA LEU A 1 2.10 13.15 23.50
C LEU A 1 2.69 12.96 22.11
N HIS A 2 2.73 13.98 21.24
CA HIS A 2 3.28 13.84 19.89
C HIS A 2 4.79 13.54 19.90
N GLU A 3 5.57 14.24 20.72
CA GLU A 3 7.00 13.97 20.86
C GLU A 3 7.30 12.58 21.44
N MET A 4 6.49 12.11 22.40
CA MET A 4 6.62 10.75 22.94
C MET A 4 6.35 9.65 21.91
N ARG A 5 5.49 9.92 20.92
CA ARG A 5 5.18 8.98 19.84
C ARG A 5 6.21 9.01 18.71
N LEU A 6 7.01 10.08 18.61
CA LEU A 6 7.97 10.25 17.53
C LEU A 6 9.15 9.26 17.66
N PHE A 7 9.62 9.05 18.87
CA PHE A 7 10.72 8.13 19.16
C PHE A 7 10.18 6.86 19.79
N LYS A 8 10.48 5.71 19.20
CA LYS A 8 10.07 4.38 19.67
C LYS A 8 11.25 3.75 20.40
N ASP A 9 10.98 3.11 21.53
CA ASP A 9 11.97 2.29 22.19
C ASP A 9 12.08 0.90 21.53
N GLU A 10 13.04 0.09 22.00
CA GLU A 10 13.29 -1.24 21.43
C GLU A 10 12.10 -2.19 21.60
N GLY A 11 11.33 -2.06 22.69
CA GLY A 11 10.12 -2.82 22.95
C GLY A 11 9.02 -2.49 21.93
N GLU A 12 8.77 -1.20 21.72
CA GLU A 12 7.82 -0.70 20.73
C GLU A 12 8.19 -1.17 19.31
N ILE A 13 9.48 -1.03 18.93
CA ILE A 13 9.98 -1.48 17.62
C ILE A 13 9.76 -3.00 17.45
N SER A 14 9.99 -3.78 18.49
CA SER A 14 9.77 -5.24 18.46
C SER A 14 8.30 -5.57 18.21
N ILE A 15 7.37 -4.89 18.89
CA ILE A 15 5.91 -5.07 18.72
C ILE A 15 5.48 -4.65 17.31
N MET A 16 5.94 -3.51 16.81
CA MET A 16 5.66 -3.03 15.45
C MET A 16 6.17 -4.03 14.38
N LYS A 17 7.39 -4.53 14.53
CA LYS A 17 7.93 -5.57 13.64
C LYS A 17 7.09 -6.85 13.66
N LYS A 18 6.57 -7.24 14.84
CA LYS A 18 5.68 -8.39 14.97
C LYS A 18 4.35 -8.14 14.25
N ALA A 19 3.72 -6.97 14.44
CA ALA A 19 2.49 -6.59 13.75
C ALA A 19 2.69 -6.61 12.21
N CYS A 20 3.75 -5.99 11.72
CA CYS A 20 4.08 -6.01 10.29
C CYS A 20 4.33 -7.42 9.75
N SER A 21 5.01 -8.28 10.53
CA SER A 21 5.24 -9.67 10.14
C SER A 21 3.94 -10.47 10.03
N ILE A 22 3.01 -10.30 10.97
CA ILE A 22 1.69 -10.95 10.94
C ILE A 22 0.92 -10.52 9.69
N SER A 23 0.86 -9.22 9.42
CA SER A 23 0.16 -8.70 8.23
C SER A 23 0.82 -9.13 6.92
N ALA A 24 2.15 -9.18 6.86
CA ALA A 24 2.84 -9.70 5.68
C ALA A 24 2.50 -11.18 5.41
N GLN A 25 2.41 -12.02 6.45
CA GLN A 25 1.99 -13.42 6.31
C GLN A 25 0.53 -13.52 5.87
N ALA A 26 -0.35 -12.65 6.35
CA ALA A 26 -1.74 -12.59 5.90
C ALA A 26 -1.85 -12.25 4.41
N HIS A 27 -1.07 -11.29 3.91
CA HIS A 27 -0.99 -11.00 2.48
C HIS A 27 -0.49 -12.21 1.67
N ILE A 28 0.56 -12.90 2.13
CA ILE A 28 1.06 -14.11 1.46
C ILE A 28 0.00 -15.21 1.44
N ARG A 29 -0.74 -15.39 2.54
CA ARG A 29 -1.83 -16.36 2.64
C ARG A 29 -2.95 -16.01 1.65
N ALA A 30 -3.40 -14.77 1.63
CA ALA A 30 -4.46 -14.30 0.75
C ALA A 30 -4.09 -14.45 -0.74
N MET A 31 -2.85 -14.08 -1.13
CA MET A 31 -2.35 -14.29 -2.48
C MET A 31 -2.32 -15.76 -2.92
N LYS A 32 -2.19 -16.70 -1.99
CA LYS A 32 -2.21 -18.14 -2.27
C LYS A 32 -3.63 -18.71 -2.34
N SER A 33 -4.58 -18.11 -1.63
CA SER A 33 -5.97 -18.61 -1.55
C SER A 33 -6.91 -18.00 -2.56
N VAL A 34 -6.62 -16.77 -3.04
CA VAL A 34 -7.46 -16.05 -3.98
C VAL A 34 -7.67 -16.83 -5.28
N LYS A 35 -8.91 -16.83 -5.78
CA LYS A 35 -9.28 -17.42 -7.07
C LYS A 35 -10.55 -16.78 -7.61
N PRO A 36 -10.75 -16.80 -8.93
CA PRO A 36 -12.01 -16.35 -9.53
C PRO A 36 -13.22 -17.08 -8.93
N GLY A 37 -14.28 -16.32 -8.69
CA GLY A 37 -15.53 -16.83 -8.10
C GLY A 37 -15.64 -16.64 -6.59
N MET A 38 -14.56 -16.34 -5.87
CA MET A 38 -14.63 -15.92 -4.46
C MET A 38 -15.24 -14.52 -4.35
N PHE A 39 -15.91 -14.25 -3.24
CA PHE A 39 -16.31 -12.90 -2.87
C PHE A 39 -15.16 -12.17 -2.14
N GLU A 40 -15.18 -10.84 -2.20
CA GLU A 40 -14.19 -10.00 -1.54
C GLU A 40 -14.13 -10.26 -0.02
N TYR A 41 -15.29 -10.45 0.64
CA TYR A 41 -15.35 -10.80 2.08
C TYR A 41 -14.77 -12.19 2.39
N GLU A 42 -14.77 -13.12 1.44
CA GLU A 42 -14.13 -14.43 1.65
C GLU A 42 -12.60 -14.28 1.69
N LEU A 43 -12.05 -13.35 0.88
CA LEU A 43 -10.64 -13.01 0.91
C LEU A 43 -10.30 -12.22 2.18
N GLU A 44 -11.17 -11.31 2.64
CA GLU A 44 -11.03 -10.63 3.93
C GLU A 44 -10.93 -11.61 5.09
N ALA A 45 -11.75 -12.66 5.08
CA ALA A 45 -11.72 -13.69 6.13
C ALA A 45 -10.36 -14.40 6.23
N GLU A 46 -9.61 -14.54 5.13
CA GLU A 46 -8.26 -15.10 5.13
C GLU A 46 -7.26 -14.22 5.90
N TYR A 47 -7.40 -12.89 5.80
CA TYR A 47 -6.60 -11.93 6.56
C TYR A 47 -6.93 -12.01 8.05
N VAL A 48 -8.21 -11.93 8.40
CA VAL A 48 -8.68 -11.98 9.79
C VAL A 48 -8.25 -13.30 10.45
N HIS A 49 -8.38 -14.42 9.74
CA HIS A 49 -7.93 -15.72 10.23
C HIS A 49 -6.43 -15.69 10.57
N GLU A 50 -5.60 -15.17 9.66
CA GLU A 50 -4.15 -15.15 9.88
C GLU A 50 -3.76 -14.20 11.02
N PHE A 51 -4.42 -13.06 11.16
CA PHE A 51 -4.25 -12.15 12.28
C PHE A 51 -4.53 -12.84 13.61
N MET A 52 -5.73 -13.40 13.75
CA MET A 52 -6.18 -14.06 14.98
C MET A 52 -5.31 -15.27 15.36
N LYS A 53 -4.94 -16.09 14.38
CA LYS A 53 -4.07 -17.25 14.58
C LYS A 53 -2.71 -16.87 15.14
N ASN A 54 -2.21 -15.67 14.84
CA ASN A 54 -0.92 -15.16 15.30
C ASN A 54 -1.01 -14.23 16.52
N GLY A 55 -2.19 -14.16 17.15
CA GLY A 55 -2.41 -13.41 18.40
C GLY A 55 -2.79 -11.93 18.23
N ALA A 56 -2.94 -11.44 16.99
CA ALA A 56 -3.54 -10.14 16.73
C ALA A 56 -5.06 -10.32 16.64
N ARG A 57 -5.76 -9.90 17.68
CA ARG A 57 -7.20 -10.16 17.83
C ARG A 57 -8.09 -9.17 17.10
N GLU A 58 -7.52 -8.03 16.73
CA GLU A 58 -8.23 -6.94 16.09
C GLU A 58 -7.52 -6.54 14.78
N CYS A 59 -8.31 -6.08 13.83
CA CYS A 59 -7.78 -5.34 12.70
C CYS A 59 -7.40 -3.93 13.15
N ALA A 60 -6.33 -3.37 12.61
CA ALA A 60 -5.92 -1.99 12.88
C ALA A 60 -6.95 -0.97 12.36
N TYR A 61 -7.62 -1.33 11.29
CA TYR A 61 -8.72 -0.61 10.63
C TYR A 61 -9.59 -1.62 9.86
N THR A 62 -10.75 -1.17 9.39
CA THR A 62 -11.61 -2.01 8.54
C THR A 62 -10.86 -2.37 7.26
N PRO A 63 -10.63 -3.67 6.97
CA PRO A 63 -9.94 -4.07 5.77
C PRO A 63 -10.65 -3.61 4.50
N ILE A 64 -9.88 -3.18 3.54
CA ILE A 64 -10.35 -2.84 2.20
C ILE A 64 -9.97 -3.97 1.26
N VAL A 65 -10.96 -4.59 0.65
CA VAL A 65 -10.76 -5.66 -0.36
C VAL A 65 -11.57 -5.27 -1.59
N GLY A 66 -10.95 -4.57 -2.52
CA GLY A 66 -11.60 -4.08 -3.73
C GLY A 66 -11.10 -4.81 -4.98
N SER A 67 -12.00 -5.44 -5.73
CA SER A 67 -11.66 -6.15 -6.97
C SER A 67 -12.24 -5.46 -8.21
N GLY A 68 -11.53 -5.57 -9.35
CA GLY A 68 -11.93 -4.91 -10.58
C GLY A 68 -12.17 -3.41 -10.36
N ASN A 69 -13.35 -2.90 -10.71
CA ASN A 69 -13.69 -1.47 -10.57
C ASN A 69 -13.72 -1.00 -9.11
N ASN A 70 -13.99 -1.87 -8.15
CA ASN A 70 -14.00 -1.51 -6.73
C ASN A 70 -12.59 -1.14 -6.22
N SER A 71 -11.54 -1.65 -6.85
CA SER A 71 -10.16 -1.29 -6.53
C SER A 71 -9.82 0.18 -6.81
N CYS A 72 -10.66 0.89 -7.56
CA CYS A 72 -10.52 2.32 -7.86
C CYS A 72 -11.34 3.21 -6.90
N ILE A 73 -12.07 2.61 -5.96
CA ILE A 73 -12.87 3.35 -4.96
C ILE A 73 -12.04 3.51 -3.70
N LEU A 74 -11.72 4.76 -3.36
CA LEU A 74 -10.95 5.06 -2.15
C LEU A 74 -11.70 4.64 -0.89
N HIS A 75 -11.00 3.94 0.01
CA HIS A 75 -11.56 3.42 1.27
C HIS A 75 -12.82 2.54 1.07
N TYR A 76 -12.85 1.77 -0.04
CA TYR A 76 -13.92 0.81 -0.28
C TYR A 76 -13.92 -0.27 0.82
N ASN A 77 -15.05 -0.41 1.53
CA ASN A 77 -15.17 -1.30 2.69
C ASN A 77 -16.42 -2.20 2.65
N GLN A 78 -17.13 -2.24 1.55
CA GLN A 78 -18.29 -3.13 1.40
C GLN A 78 -17.86 -4.58 1.22
N ASN A 79 -16.77 -4.81 0.50
CA ASN A 79 -16.12 -6.11 0.30
C ASN A 79 -17.09 -7.21 -0.13
N ASP A 80 -18.09 -6.90 -0.96
CA ASP A 80 -19.19 -7.80 -1.28
C ASP A 80 -19.28 -8.26 -2.74
N ARG A 81 -18.36 -7.76 -3.60
CA ARG A 81 -18.32 -8.15 -5.01
C ARG A 81 -17.74 -9.56 -5.19
N LYS A 82 -18.32 -10.32 -6.12
CA LYS A 82 -17.72 -11.57 -6.61
C LYS A 82 -16.58 -11.26 -7.57
N MET A 83 -15.40 -11.76 -7.25
CA MET A 83 -14.17 -11.55 -8.03
C MET A 83 -14.20 -12.39 -9.32
N GLU A 84 -13.81 -11.78 -10.43
CA GLU A 84 -13.84 -12.40 -11.75
C GLU A 84 -12.43 -12.75 -12.25
N ASN A 85 -12.40 -13.63 -13.26
CA ASN A 85 -11.15 -13.96 -13.94
C ASN A 85 -10.62 -12.76 -14.72
N GLY A 86 -9.37 -12.38 -14.46
CA GLY A 86 -8.75 -11.19 -15.06
C GLY A 86 -8.84 -9.93 -14.20
N ASP A 87 -9.61 -9.94 -13.11
CA ASP A 87 -9.60 -8.85 -12.14
C ASP A 87 -8.24 -8.74 -11.44
N LEU A 88 -7.85 -7.51 -11.13
CA LEU A 88 -6.94 -7.22 -10.03
C LEU A 88 -7.76 -7.07 -8.75
N VAL A 89 -7.20 -7.48 -7.62
CA VAL A 89 -7.72 -7.16 -6.30
C VAL A 89 -6.69 -6.35 -5.53
N LEU A 90 -7.11 -5.19 -5.04
CA LEU A 90 -6.38 -4.36 -4.10
C LEU A 90 -6.84 -4.73 -2.71
N VAL A 91 -5.88 -5.04 -1.85
CA VAL A 91 -6.15 -5.26 -0.44
C VAL A 91 -5.31 -4.32 0.39
N ASP A 92 -5.99 -3.53 1.21
CA ASP A 92 -5.40 -2.67 2.22
C ASP A 92 -5.87 -3.19 3.59
N ALA A 93 -4.96 -3.87 4.28
CA ALA A 93 -5.25 -4.55 5.53
C ALA A 93 -4.04 -4.57 6.46
N GLY A 94 -4.30 -4.33 7.73
CA GLY A 94 -3.33 -4.42 8.78
C GLY A 94 -3.94 -4.91 10.08
N CYS A 95 -3.15 -5.60 10.89
CA CYS A 95 -3.54 -6.01 12.22
C CYS A 95 -3.10 -5.01 13.29
N GLU A 96 -3.84 -4.97 14.38
CA GLU A 96 -3.37 -4.38 15.64
C GLU A 96 -2.75 -5.48 16.50
N TYR A 97 -1.55 -5.26 16.98
CA TYR A 97 -0.86 -6.17 17.90
C TYR A 97 -0.31 -5.41 19.09
N GLN A 98 -0.86 -5.67 20.29
CA GLN A 98 -0.47 -5.02 21.56
C GLN A 98 -0.47 -3.48 21.50
N GLY A 99 -1.49 -2.88 20.88
CA GLY A 99 -1.65 -1.44 20.76
C GLY A 99 -0.92 -0.80 19.58
N TYR A 100 -0.23 -1.59 18.75
CA TYR A 100 0.49 -1.09 17.56
C TYR A 100 -0.13 -1.63 16.28
N ALA A 101 -0.47 -0.70 15.38
CA ALA A 101 -1.03 -0.99 14.07
C ALA A 101 0.07 -1.34 13.06
N SER A 102 -0.25 -2.26 12.15
CA SER A 102 0.41 -2.40 10.87
C SER A 102 -0.51 -1.93 9.76
N ASP A 103 0.06 -1.54 8.63
CA ASP A 103 -0.66 -0.98 7.48
C ASP A 103 0.05 -1.41 6.20
N ILE A 104 -0.57 -2.31 5.44
CA ILE A 104 0.04 -2.86 4.22
C ILE A 104 -1.02 -2.93 3.11
N THR A 105 -0.74 -2.23 2.00
CA THR A 105 -1.54 -2.36 0.77
C THR A 105 -0.81 -3.18 -0.27
N ARG A 106 -1.51 -4.13 -0.90
CA ARG A 106 -1.00 -4.89 -2.05
C ARG A 106 -2.09 -5.09 -3.09
N THR A 107 -1.67 -5.04 -4.36
CA THR A 107 -2.54 -5.34 -5.52
C THR A 107 -1.98 -6.54 -6.24
N PHE A 108 -2.85 -7.52 -6.54
CA PHE A 108 -2.45 -8.75 -7.22
C PHE A 108 -3.60 -9.30 -8.09
N PRO A 109 -3.28 -10.11 -9.13
CA PRO A 109 -4.30 -10.68 -9.99
C PRO A 109 -5.05 -11.83 -9.31
N VAL A 110 -6.38 -11.80 -9.40
CA VAL A 110 -7.27 -12.83 -8.80
C VAL A 110 -6.99 -14.24 -9.36
N ASN A 111 -6.56 -14.34 -10.61
CA ASN A 111 -6.22 -15.61 -11.27
C ASN A 111 -4.72 -15.96 -11.21
N GLY A 112 -3.92 -15.19 -10.44
CA GLY A 112 -2.47 -15.40 -10.30
C GLY A 112 -1.62 -14.95 -11.49
N LYS A 113 -2.22 -14.29 -12.51
CA LYS A 113 -1.49 -13.84 -13.72
C LYS A 113 -1.90 -12.42 -14.08
N PHE A 114 -0.91 -11.54 -14.19
CA PHE A 114 -1.12 -10.20 -14.77
C PHE A 114 -1.33 -10.30 -16.29
N SER A 115 -2.25 -9.49 -16.85
CA SER A 115 -2.20 -9.19 -18.28
C SER A 115 -0.93 -8.38 -18.60
N PRO A 116 -0.52 -8.29 -19.88
CA PRO A 116 0.61 -7.43 -20.25
C PRO A 116 0.45 -5.98 -19.80
N GLU A 117 -0.74 -5.41 -19.94
CA GLU A 117 -1.05 -4.03 -19.55
C GLU A 117 -1.04 -3.84 -18.03
N GLN A 118 -1.65 -4.77 -17.30
CA GLN A 118 -1.63 -4.77 -15.84
C GLN A 118 -0.20 -4.86 -15.31
N LYS A 119 0.64 -5.69 -15.93
CA LYS A 119 2.04 -5.86 -15.55
C LYS A 119 2.84 -4.57 -15.74
N LEU A 120 2.66 -3.88 -16.87
CA LEU A 120 3.34 -2.61 -17.14
C LEU A 120 3.05 -1.57 -16.03
N ILE A 121 1.78 -1.37 -15.71
CA ILE A 121 1.40 -0.44 -14.63
C ILE A 121 1.93 -0.90 -13.27
N TYR A 122 1.81 -2.21 -12.98
CA TYR A 122 2.29 -2.77 -11.72
C TYR A 122 3.80 -2.54 -11.53
N GLU A 123 4.61 -2.73 -12.58
CA GLU A 123 6.06 -2.53 -12.52
C GLU A 123 6.42 -1.06 -12.26
N ILE A 124 5.72 -0.10 -12.88
CA ILE A 124 5.91 1.33 -12.61
C ILE A 124 5.64 1.64 -11.11
N VAL A 125 4.53 1.13 -10.57
CA VAL A 125 4.17 1.36 -9.16
C VAL A 125 5.17 0.66 -8.23
N LEU A 126 5.62 -0.55 -8.57
CA LEU A 126 6.62 -1.28 -7.80
C LEU A 126 7.96 -0.54 -7.75
N ASP A 127 8.38 0.04 -8.86
CA ASP A 127 9.62 0.83 -8.93
C ASP A 127 9.49 2.12 -8.11
N ALA A 128 8.34 2.80 -8.19
CA ALA A 128 8.07 3.96 -7.33
C ALA A 128 8.14 3.58 -5.84
N HIS A 129 7.54 2.45 -5.46
CA HIS A 129 7.58 1.95 -4.09
C HIS A 129 9.01 1.65 -3.61
N LYS A 130 9.82 0.97 -4.42
CA LYS A 130 11.21 0.66 -4.09
C LYS A 130 12.06 1.93 -3.95
N ASN A 131 11.96 2.85 -4.92
CA ASN A 131 12.70 4.10 -4.90
C ASN A 131 12.36 4.94 -3.66
N CYS A 132 11.07 4.97 -3.26
CA CYS A 132 10.65 5.64 -2.04
C CYS A 132 11.25 5.00 -0.77
N ILE A 133 11.25 3.66 -0.69
CA ILE A 133 11.86 2.95 0.45
C ILE A 133 13.36 3.22 0.54
N GLU A 134 14.08 3.19 -0.58
CA GLU A 134 15.53 3.45 -0.63
C GLU A 134 15.90 4.87 -0.19
N MET A 135 14.99 5.83 -0.35
CA MET A 135 15.18 7.18 0.14
C MET A 135 15.02 7.33 1.65
N LEU A 136 14.30 6.40 2.31
CA LEU A 136 13.96 6.53 3.73
C LEU A 136 15.23 6.44 4.59
N LYS A 137 15.64 7.59 5.11
CA LYS A 137 16.77 7.73 6.04
C LYS A 137 16.53 8.93 6.95
N PRO A 138 17.17 8.98 8.12
CA PRO A 138 17.06 10.10 9.02
C PRO A 138 17.31 11.45 8.34
N GLY A 139 16.46 12.44 8.58
CA GLY A 139 16.54 13.79 8.02
C GLY A 139 15.84 14.00 6.67
N ILE A 140 15.31 12.95 6.03
CA ILE A 140 14.51 13.10 4.80
C ILE A 140 13.14 13.65 5.13
N SER A 141 12.69 14.64 4.34
CA SER A 141 11.32 15.13 4.38
C SER A 141 10.37 14.12 3.75
N TRP A 142 9.19 13.92 4.38
CA TRP A 142 8.12 13.12 3.79
C TRP A 142 7.67 13.65 2.43
N MET A 143 7.76 14.97 2.23
CA MET A 143 7.44 15.59 0.93
C MET A 143 8.45 15.20 -0.16
N ASP A 144 9.72 14.95 0.18
CA ASP A 144 10.70 14.51 -0.80
C ASP A 144 10.42 13.06 -1.26
N VAL A 145 9.98 12.21 -0.33
CA VAL A 145 9.51 10.85 -0.66
C VAL A 145 8.31 10.91 -1.61
N HIS A 146 7.36 11.80 -1.34
CA HIS A 146 6.21 11.99 -2.22
C HIS A 146 6.61 12.51 -3.62
N ARG A 147 7.52 13.48 -3.70
CA ARG A 147 8.07 13.95 -4.98
C ARG A 147 8.72 12.84 -5.78
N GLN A 148 9.50 11.99 -5.12
CA GLN A 148 10.13 10.82 -5.76
C GLN A 148 9.08 9.88 -6.36
N SER A 149 7.97 9.64 -5.65
CA SER A 149 6.90 8.80 -6.18
C SER A 149 6.24 9.42 -7.42
N ILE A 150 5.96 10.74 -7.39
CA ILE A 150 5.41 11.49 -8.52
C ILE A 150 6.36 11.39 -9.73
N GLU A 151 7.64 11.64 -9.54
CA GLU A 151 8.65 11.61 -10.61
C GLU A 151 8.71 10.22 -11.26
N THR A 152 8.82 9.17 -10.45
CA THR A 152 8.91 7.78 -10.96
C THR A 152 7.65 7.38 -11.71
N ILE A 153 6.46 7.65 -11.14
CA ILE A 153 5.19 7.31 -11.77
C ILE A 153 5.00 8.10 -13.06
N THR A 154 5.24 9.42 -13.05
CA THR A 154 5.08 10.29 -14.23
C THR A 154 5.98 9.82 -15.37
N LYS A 155 7.24 9.51 -15.08
CA LYS A 155 8.19 8.97 -16.06
C LYS A 155 7.67 7.67 -16.67
N GLY A 156 7.23 6.72 -15.84
CA GLY A 156 6.67 5.46 -16.33
C GLY A 156 5.41 5.64 -17.18
N LEU A 157 4.51 6.56 -16.80
CA LEU A 157 3.31 6.87 -17.58
C LEU A 157 3.63 7.48 -18.96
N ILE A 158 4.72 8.26 -19.07
CA ILE A 158 5.22 8.78 -20.35
C ILE A 158 5.79 7.63 -21.19
N GLU A 159 6.61 6.76 -20.61
CA GLU A 159 7.23 5.62 -21.31
C GLU A 159 6.20 4.67 -21.93
N ILE A 160 5.05 4.49 -21.27
CA ILE A 160 3.93 3.66 -21.79
C ILE A 160 2.90 4.45 -22.58
N ASN A 161 3.20 5.71 -22.95
CA ASN A 161 2.35 6.61 -23.75
C ASN A 161 0.96 6.93 -23.15
N LEU A 162 0.79 6.86 -21.82
CA LEU A 162 -0.40 7.36 -21.13
C LEU A 162 -0.31 8.86 -20.86
N LEU A 163 0.90 9.41 -20.80
CA LEU A 163 1.16 10.85 -20.81
C LEU A 163 2.07 11.18 -21.99
N SER A 164 1.99 12.41 -22.47
CA SER A 164 2.82 12.97 -23.54
C SER A 164 3.52 14.24 -23.09
N GLY A 165 4.64 14.61 -23.74
CA GLY A 165 5.44 15.78 -23.36
C GLY A 165 6.60 15.44 -22.44
N SER A 166 7.24 16.46 -21.87
CA SER A 166 8.37 16.27 -20.95
C SER A 166 7.93 15.90 -19.54
N LEU A 167 8.85 15.34 -18.76
CA LEU A 167 8.62 15.00 -17.35
C LEU A 167 8.30 16.27 -16.55
N GLU A 168 9.07 17.33 -16.75
CA GLU A 168 8.94 18.61 -16.07
C GLU A 168 7.57 19.23 -16.32
N GLU A 169 7.14 19.26 -17.57
CA GLU A 169 5.83 19.79 -17.96
C GLU A 169 4.68 19.02 -17.31
N ASN A 170 4.77 17.70 -17.28
CA ASN A 170 3.73 16.85 -16.67
C ASN A 170 3.68 16.99 -15.15
N ILE A 171 4.82 17.21 -14.48
CA ILE A 171 4.87 17.48 -13.04
C ILE A 171 4.35 18.87 -12.73
N GLU A 172 4.79 19.90 -13.46
CA GLU A 172 4.37 21.30 -13.25
C GLU A 172 2.86 21.48 -13.44
N LYS A 173 2.27 20.83 -14.45
CA LYS A 173 0.84 20.86 -14.76
C LYS A 173 0.03 19.81 -14.00
N GLU A 174 0.66 19.04 -13.15
CA GLU A 174 0.05 17.94 -12.37
C GLU A 174 -0.76 16.95 -13.24
N ASN A 175 -0.35 16.71 -14.51
CA ASN A 175 -1.05 15.82 -15.42
C ASN A 175 -1.10 14.36 -14.91
N TYR A 176 -0.12 13.96 -14.09
CA TYR A 176 -0.07 12.67 -13.41
C TYR A 176 -1.26 12.44 -12.48
N SER A 177 -1.87 13.52 -11.95
CA SER A 177 -2.94 13.43 -10.95
C SER A 177 -4.21 12.71 -11.45
N LYS A 178 -4.39 12.61 -12.78
CA LYS A 178 -5.44 11.80 -13.41
C LYS A 178 -5.31 10.31 -13.12
N PHE A 179 -4.08 9.84 -12.88
CA PHE A 179 -3.75 8.44 -12.63
C PHE A 179 -3.27 8.21 -11.20
N TYR A 180 -2.60 9.19 -10.61
CA TYR A 180 -2.04 9.14 -9.28
C TYR A 180 -2.48 10.37 -8.49
N MET A 181 -3.66 10.27 -7.87
CA MET A 181 -4.32 11.36 -7.14
C MET A 181 -4.01 11.33 -5.63
N HIS A 182 -3.35 10.28 -5.13
CA HIS A 182 -3.07 10.10 -3.71
C HIS A 182 -1.69 10.61 -3.32
N ARG A 183 -1.55 10.99 -2.06
CA ARG A 183 -0.24 11.24 -1.46
C ARG A 183 0.32 9.96 -0.86
N VAL A 184 1.64 9.86 -0.82
CA VAL A 184 2.34 8.84 -0.03
C VAL A 184 2.13 9.16 1.44
N GLY A 185 1.40 8.31 2.15
CA GLY A 185 1.08 8.49 3.55
C GLY A 185 -0.02 9.51 3.85
N PRO A 186 -0.54 9.52 5.07
CA PRO A 186 -1.62 10.42 5.47
C PRO A 186 -1.17 11.88 5.53
N VAL A 187 -2.11 12.80 5.28
CA VAL A 187 -1.90 14.26 5.24
C VAL A 187 -1.26 14.80 6.54
N SER A 188 -1.48 14.14 7.67
CA SER A 188 -0.90 14.50 8.97
C SER A 188 0.64 14.43 9.03
N TYR A 189 1.27 13.72 8.10
CA TYR A 189 2.73 13.54 8.06
C TYR A 189 3.44 14.48 7.07
N THR A 190 2.73 15.32 6.34
CA THR A 190 3.32 16.19 5.29
C THR A 190 4.32 17.22 5.79
N HIS A 191 4.36 17.46 7.09
CA HIS A 191 5.28 18.42 7.73
C HIS A 191 6.32 17.76 8.64
N LEU A 192 6.36 16.41 8.68
CA LEU A 192 7.32 15.69 9.50
C LEU A 192 8.58 15.36 8.70
N THR A 193 9.73 15.63 9.28
CA THR A 193 11.00 15.03 8.87
C THR A 193 11.22 13.76 9.68
N LEU A 194 11.85 12.76 9.07
CA LEU A 194 12.26 11.58 9.82
C LEU A 194 13.28 11.98 10.89
N PRO A 195 13.13 11.52 12.14
CA PRO A 195 14.07 11.86 13.20
C PRO A 195 15.48 11.35 12.86
N THR A 196 16.49 12.14 13.20
CA THR A 196 17.90 11.86 12.85
C THR A 196 18.49 10.65 13.56
N SER A 197 17.80 10.09 14.56
CA SER A 197 18.29 9.00 15.42
C SER A 197 17.44 7.73 15.42
N SER A 198 16.35 7.66 14.67
CA SER A 198 15.56 6.42 14.60
C SER A 198 16.00 5.57 13.40
N VAL A 199 16.57 4.43 13.71
CA VAL A 199 16.73 3.35 12.75
C VAL A 199 15.39 2.61 12.72
N VAL A 200 14.70 2.65 11.59
CA VAL A 200 13.54 1.79 11.34
C VAL A 200 14.01 0.39 10.98
#